data_d2435216b82a3f08e068febf940581d9
#
_entry.id   d2435216b82a3f08e068febf940581d9
#
_cell.length_a   1.000
_cell.length_b   1.000
_cell.length_c   1.000
_cell.angle_alpha   90.00
_cell.angle_beta   90.00
_cell.angle_gamma   90.00
#
_symmetry.space_group_name_H-M   'P 1'
#
loop_
_entity.id
_entity.type
_entity.pdbx_description
1 polymer ?
#
loop_
_entity_poly.entity_id
_entity_poly.type
_entity_poly.pdbx_seq_one_letter_code
_entity_poly.pdbx_strand_id
1 'polypeptide(L)'
;MGNRAVLTTCMYEPKNSTTTSIYLHWNGGRDSVEAFLTYCKLKGYRPPETDCYGWARLCQVIGNFFGGSTSIGIDACCNLDCDNGDNGTYVIKNWKIVRRYYFKHKFEQHNHDLTEMLIAIDKAQPIAEQFGEDFFRAKEIPINELEIGNEVYVFDSLDCKYTKHKVVGFGTEERVNGLGRNGVSYVNKYGDAERGYAWNPNNYIHTPTVRLCK
;
A
#
# COMPACT_ATOMS: atom_id res chain seq x y z
N MET A 1 -16.83 19.93 -10.75
CA MET A 1 -15.62 19.52 -11.48
C MET A 1 -15.38 18.06 -11.16
N GLY A 2 -15.01 17.27 -12.17
CA GLY A 2 -14.64 15.87 -11.95
C GLY A 2 -13.31 15.76 -11.22
N ASN A 3 -13.00 14.55 -10.74
CA ASN A 3 -11.71 14.23 -10.15
C ASN A 3 -11.22 12.91 -10.78
N ARG A 4 -11.01 12.98 -12.11
CA ARG A 4 -10.74 11.83 -12.98
C ARG A 4 -9.24 11.58 -13.12
N ALA A 5 -8.87 10.32 -13.30
CA ALA A 5 -7.52 9.93 -13.67
C ALA A 5 -7.52 8.59 -14.42
N VAL A 6 -6.48 8.33 -15.20
CA VAL A 6 -6.13 7.01 -15.69
C VAL A 6 -4.91 6.49 -14.92
N LEU A 7 -4.94 5.24 -14.50
CA LEU A 7 -3.79 4.53 -13.91
C LEU A 7 -3.29 3.49 -14.90
N THR A 8 -2.00 3.52 -15.23
CA THR A 8 -1.38 2.61 -16.19
C THR A 8 0.00 2.16 -15.71
N THR A 9 0.47 1.02 -16.20
CA THR A 9 1.87 0.58 -16.06
C THR A 9 2.70 0.89 -17.31
N CYS A 10 2.09 1.49 -18.35
CA CYS A 10 2.77 1.89 -19.56
C CYS A 10 3.69 3.09 -19.32
N MET A 11 4.99 2.87 -19.45
CA MET A 11 5.99 3.90 -19.22
C MET A 11 6.09 4.95 -20.34
N TYR A 12 5.65 4.60 -21.53
CA TYR A 12 5.79 5.44 -22.73
C TYR A 12 4.47 5.49 -23.52
N GLU A 13 4.12 6.66 -23.99
CA GLU A 13 2.97 6.91 -24.88
C GLU A 13 1.66 6.20 -24.46
N PRO A 14 1.12 6.48 -23.27
CA PRO A 14 -0.09 5.81 -22.77
C PRO A 14 -1.26 5.81 -23.77
N LYS A 15 -1.44 6.90 -24.51
CA LYS A 15 -2.52 7.05 -25.49
C LYS A 15 -2.49 6.03 -26.63
N ASN A 16 -1.32 5.45 -26.91
CA ASN A 16 -1.15 4.47 -27.97
C ASN A 16 -1.00 3.04 -27.43
N SER A 17 -1.07 2.88 -26.12
CA SER A 17 -0.79 1.62 -25.45
C SER A 17 -2.01 0.74 -25.30
N THR A 18 -1.83 -0.55 -25.59
CA THR A 18 -2.80 -1.62 -25.31
C THR A 18 -2.68 -2.19 -23.90
N THR A 19 -1.80 -1.61 -23.06
CA THR A 19 -1.63 -2.03 -21.67
C THR A 19 -2.93 -1.85 -20.90
N THR A 20 -3.36 -2.88 -20.18
CA THR A 20 -4.51 -2.80 -19.25
C THR A 20 -4.33 -1.63 -18.31
N SER A 21 -5.36 -0.83 -18.16
CA SER A 21 -5.35 0.39 -17.37
C SER A 21 -6.70 0.60 -16.69
N ILE A 22 -6.72 1.41 -15.65
CA ILE A 22 -7.93 1.73 -14.87
C ILE A 22 -8.25 3.21 -15.09
N TYR A 23 -9.51 3.50 -15.37
CA TYR A 23 -10.06 4.85 -15.34
C TYR A 23 -10.82 5.07 -14.04
N LEU A 24 -10.49 6.14 -13.34
CA LEU A 24 -11.20 6.62 -12.16
C LEU A 24 -12.05 7.82 -12.53
N HIS A 25 -13.35 7.75 -12.28
CA HIS A 25 -14.25 8.89 -12.49
C HIS A 25 -14.18 9.89 -11.32
N TRP A 26 -13.91 9.38 -10.10
CA TRP A 26 -13.75 10.14 -8.86
C TRP A 26 -12.49 9.71 -8.13
N ASN A 27 -12.03 10.52 -7.19
CA ASN A 27 -10.82 10.23 -6.38
C ASN A 27 -9.58 9.93 -7.23
N GLY A 28 -9.48 10.55 -8.41
CA GLY A 28 -8.31 10.47 -9.27
C GLY A 28 -7.22 11.49 -8.93
N GLY A 29 -7.38 12.30 -7.89
CA GLY A 29 -6.32 13.18 -7.38
C GLY A 29 -5.11 12.38 -6.90
N ARG A 30 -3.92 13.00 -6.94
CA ARG A 30 -2.67 12.33 -6.56
C ARG A 30 -2.74 11.72 -5.18
N ASP A 31 -3.23 12.47 -4.20
CA ASP A 31 -3.39 12.03 -2.81
C ASP A 31 -4.24 10.77 -2.66
N SER A 32 -5.39 10.75 -3.32
CA SER A 32 -6.29 9.58 -3.31
C SER A 32 -5.66 8.38 -4.02
N VAL A 33 -5.03 8.59 -5.16
CA VAL A 33 -4.34 7.52 -5.90
C VAL A 33 -3.17 6.98 -5.09
N GLU A 34 -2.36 7.84 -4.47
CA GLU A 34 -1.27 7.42 -3.58
C GLU A 34 -1.79 6.64 -2.37
N ALA A 35 -2.96 6.99 -1.83
CA ALA A 35 -3.59 6.24 -0.75
C ALA A 35 -4.01 4.83 -1.20
N PHE A 36 -4.68 4.67 -2.34
CA PHE A 36 -5.03 3.37 -2.89
C PHE A 36 -3.81 2.49 -3.12
N LEU A 37 -2.76 3.04 -3.73
CA LEU A 37 -1.51 2.32 -3.99
C LEU A 37 -0.79 1.94 -2.68
N THR A 38 -0.74 2.86 -1.72
CA THR A 38 -0.14 2.62 -0.40
C THR A 38 -0.90 1.53 0.35
N TYR A 39 -2.24 1.54 0.30
CA TYR A 39 -3.06 0.49 0.90
C TYR A 39 -2.74 -0.89 0.30
N CYS A 40 -2.71 -1.01 -1.03
CA CYS A 40 -2.35 -2.25 -1.71
C CYS A 40 -0.94 -2.74 -1.34
N LYS A 41 0.01 -1.81 -1.21
CA LYS A 41 1.38 -2.11 -0.76
C LYS A 41 1.41 -2.63 0.68
N LEU A 42 0.67 -2.00 1.60
CA LEU A 42 0.57 -2.44 3.01
C LEU A 42 -0.07 -3.83 3.11
N LYS A 43 -1.02 -4.16 2.23
CA LYS A 43 -1.61 -5.51 2.13
C LYS A 43 -0.63 -6.55 1.56
N GLY A 44 0.59 -6.18 1.16
CA GLY A 44 1.56 -7.09 0.57
C GLY A 44 1.16 -7.61 -0.81
N TYR A 45 0.24 -6.95 -1.49
CA TYR A 45 -0.20 -7.37 -2.82
C TYR A 45 0.93 -7.20 -3.86
N ARG A 46 0.99 -8.13 -4.82
CA ARG A 46 1.90 -8.01 -5.96
C ARG A 46 1.48 -6.84 -6.84
N PRO A 47 2.44 -6.00 -7.29
CA PRO A 47 2.08 -4.81 -8.06
C PRO A 47 1.62 -5.15 -9.49
N PRO A 48 0.82 -4.26 -10.12
CA PRO A 48 0.18 -4.54 -11.42
C PRO A 48 1.13 -4.83 -12.59
N GLU A 49 2.36 -4.30 -12.55
CA GLU A 49 3.35 -4.57 -13.57
C GLU A 49 3.94 -5.98 -13.51
N THR A 50 3.72 -6.72 -12.45
CA THR A 50 4.25 -8.08 -12.28
C THR A 50 3.29 -9.15 -12.73
N ASP A 51 1.98 -8.96 -12.49
CA ASP A 51 0.95 -9.88 -12.91
C ASP A 51 -0.47 -9.27 -12.88
N CYS A 52 -1.44 -10.02 -13.44
CA CYS A 52 -2.84 -9.58 -13.49
C CYS A 52 -3.52 -9.50 -12.10
N TYR A 53 -3.02 -10.22 -11.08
CA TYR A 53 -3.59 -10.15 -9.74
C TYR A 53 -3.40 -8.78 -9.10
N GLY A 54 -2.32 -8.07 -9.42
CA GLY A 54 -2.10 -6.70 -8.96
C GLY A 54 -3.22 -5.77 -9.40
N TRP A 55 -3.62 -5.84 -10.67
CA TRP A 55 -4.76 -5.09 -11.20
C TRP A 55 -6.07 -5.49 -10.51
N ALA A 56 -6.33 -6.79 -10.38
CA ALA A 56 -7.54 -7.28 -9.74
C ALA A 56 -7.67 -6.79 -8.29
N ARG A 57 -6.56 -6.81 -7.52
CA ARG A 57 -6.52 -6.33 -6.14
C ARG A 57 -6.72 -4.82 -6.04
N LEU A 58 -6.10 -4.05 -6.92
CA LEU A 58 -6.32 -2.60 -6.98
C LEU A 58 -7.78 -2.27 -7.29
N CYS A 59 -8.37 -2.93 -8.29
CA CYS A 59 -9.78 -2.77 -8.64
C CYS A 59 -10.71 -3.14 -7.46
N GLN A 60 -10.40 -4.23 -6.74
CA GLN A 60 -11.16 -4.65 -5.58
C GLN A 60 -11.14 -3.60 -4.47
N VAL A 61 -9.95 -3.09 -4.12
CA VAL A 61 -9.79 -2.06 -3.08
C VAL A 61 -10.56 -0.79 -3.45
N ILE A 62 -10.41 -0.31 -4.68
CA ILE A 62 -11.10 0.89 -5.16
C ILE A 62 -12.62 0.64 -5.25
N GLY A 63 -13.04 -0.52 -5.77
CA GLY A 63 -14.46 -0.88 -5.88
C GLY A 63 -15.15 -0.96 -4.52
N ASN A 64 -14.50 -1.55 -3.53
CA ASN A 64 -14.99 -1.57 -2.16
C ASN A 64 -15.12 -0.15 -1.57
N PHE A 65 -14.12 0.69 -1.79
CA PHE A 65 -14.15 2.09 -1.35
C PHE A 65 -15.34 2.87 -1.93
N PHE A 66 -15.69 2.63 -3.19
CA PHE A 66 -16.85 3.24 -3.83
C PHE A 66 -18.18 2.53 -3.54
N GLY A 67 -18.19 1.49 -2.71
CA GLY A 67 -19.39 0.73 -2.41
C GLY A 67 -19.95 -0.04 -3.61
N GLY A 68 -19.09 -0.49 -4.51
CA GLY A 68 -19.48 -1.21 -5.72
C GLY A 68 -20.05 -0.30 -6.82
N SER A 69 -19.80 1.01 -6.77
CA SER A 69 -20.25 1.94 -7.79
C SER A 69 -19.56 1.73 -9.14
N THR A 70 -20.19 2.22 -10.21
CA THR A 70 -19.66 2.15 -11.59
C THR A 70 -18.62 3.24 -11.89
N SER A 71 -17.91 3.72 -10.87
CA SER A 71 -16.95 4.82 -11.01
C SER A 71 -15.58 4.38 -11.53
N ILE A 72 -15.41 3.10 -11.86
CA ILE A 72 -14.17 2.51 -12.38
C ILE A 72 -14.41 1.96 -13.77
N GLY A 73 -13.54 2.33 -14.72
CA GLY A 73 -13.45 1.69 -16.02
C GLY A 73 -12.16 0.90 -16.16
N ILE A 74 -12.17 -0.22 -16.88
CA ILE A 74 -11.00 -1.04 -17.16
C ILE A 74 -10.95 -1.32 -18.65
N ASP A 75 -9.86 -0.93 -19.30
CA ASP A 75 -9.65 -1.20 -20.72
C ASP A 75 -8.16 -1.07 -21.08
N ALA A 76 -7.82 -1.28 -22.35
CA ALA A 76 -6.55 -0.86 -22.90
C ALA A 76 -6.38 0.66 -22.74
N CYS A 77 -5.20 1.12 -22.40
CA CYS A 77 -4.96 2.54 -22.10
C CYS A 77 -5.38 3.46 -23.26
N CYS A 78 -5.18 3.01 -24.50
CA CYS A 78 -5.59 3.76 -25.70
C CYS A 78 -7.10 3.97 -25.84
N ASN A 79 -7.92 3.16 -25.19
CA ASN A 79 -9.38 3.27 -25.18
C ASN A 79 -9.93 4.13 -24.05
N LEU A 80 -9.06 4.52 -23.10
CA LEU A 80 -9.45 5.33 -21.94
C LEU A 80 -9.20 6.83 -22.21
N ASP A 81 -9.94 7.68 -21.51
CA ASP A 81 -9.76 9.14 -21.58
C ASP A 81 -8.50 9.58 -20.81
N CYS A 82 -7.34 9.37 -21.44
CA CYS A 82 -6.04 9.74 -20.89
C CYS A 82 -5.88 11.25 -20.66
N ASP A 83 -6.65 12.06 -21.36
CA ASP A 83 -6.62 13.53 -21.31
C ASP A 83 -7.75 14.14 -20.49
N ASN A 84 -8.44 13.38 -19.71
CA ASN A 84 -9.67 13.63 -18.95
C ASN A 84 -9.90 15.08 -18.43
N GLY A 85 -8.99 15.99 -18.64
CA GLY A 85 -9.12 17.41 -18.24
C GLY A 85 -8.97 17.68 -16.75
N ASP A 86 -8.70 16.66 -15.93
CA ASP A 86 -8.51 16.75 -14.48
C ASP A 86 -7.06 16.37 -14.11
N ASN A 87 -6.83 15.14 -13.67
CA ASN A 87 -5.49 14.72 -13.19
C ASN A 87 -4.65 14.05 -14.30
N GLY A 88 -5.25 13.70 -15.45
CA GLY A 88 -4.55 13.05 -16.55
C GLY A 88 -4.28 11.57 -16.29
N THR A 89 -3.08 11.10 -16.65
CA THR A 89 -2.70 9.69 -16.59
C THR A 89 -1.49 9.51 -15.67
N TYR A 90 -1.64 8.72 -14.62
CA TYR A 90 -0.55 8.31 -13.74
C TYR A 90 0.04 6.99 -14.19
N VAL A 91 1.36 6.98 -14.34
CA VAL A 91 2.12 5.74 -14.52
C VAL A 91 2.52 5.22 -13.15
N ILE A 92 2.11 3.99 -12.86
CA ILE A 92 2.38 3.33 -11.58
C ILE A 92 3.41 2.21 -11.74
N LYS A 93 4.29 2.10 -10.77
CA LYS A 93 5.27 1.03 -10.66
C LYS A 93 5.55 0.75 -9.19
N ASN A 94 5.55 -0.52 -8.80
CA ASN A 94 5.82 -0.95 -7.43
C ASN A 94 4.99 -0.17 -6.39
N TRP A 95 3.69 -0.05 -6.68
CA TRP A 95 2.71 0.67 -5.86
C TRP A 95 3.07 2.14 -5.60
N LYS A 96 3.73 2.80 -6.58
CA LYS A 96 4.08 4.23 -6.53
C LYS A 96 3.74 4.88 -7.86
N ILE A 97 3.34 6.14 -7.82
CA ILE A 97 3.28 6.99 -9.01
C ILE A 97 4.72 7.36 -9.37
N VAL A 98 5.18 6.91 -10.55
CA VAL A 98 6.54 7.18 -11.05
C VAL A 98 6.57 8.23 -12.14
N ARG A 99 5.43 8.49 -12.80
CA ARG A 99 5.29 9.50 -13.84
C ARG A 99 3.85 9.95 -13.97
N ARG A 100 3.63 11.13 -14.51
CA ARG A 100 2.33 11.65 -14.90
C ARG A 100 2.37 12.18 -16.33
N TYR A 101 1.34 11.86 -17.11
CA TYR A 101 1.05 12.47 -18.39
C TYR A 101 -0.19 13.34 -18.25
N TYR A 102 -0.11 14.58 -18.75
CA TYR A 102 -1.24 15.51 -18.80
C TYR A 102 -1.14 16.35 -20.07
N PHE A 103 -2.25 16.76 -20.62
CA PHE A 103 -2.24 17.46 -21.89
C PHE A 103 -2.31 18.99 -21.74
N LYS A 104 -3.27 19.49 -20.97
CA LYS A 104 -3.50 20.91 -20.80
C LYS A 104 -3.31 21.43 -19.39
N HIS A 105 -3.53 20.59 -18.38
CA HIS A 105 -3.57 21.00 -16.98
C HIS A 105 -2.40 20.43 -16.20
N LYS A 106 -1.49 21.33 -15.78
CA LYS A 106 -0.37 20.95 -14.89
C LYS A 106 -0.82 20.65 -13.46
N PHE A 107 -1.96 21.20 -13.10
CA PHE A 107 -2.50 21.11 -11.75
C PHE A 107 -2.95 19.67 -11.44
N GLU A 108 -2.61 19.18 -10.26
CA GLU A 108 -3.11 17.94 -9.68
C GLU A 108 -4.00 18.26 -8.49
N GLN A 109 -5.05 17.50 -8.28
CA GLN A 109 -5.92 17.67 -7.14
C GLN A 109 -5.29 16.99 -5.91
N HIS A 110 -5.29 17.72 -4.79
CA HIS A 110 -4.81 17.27 -3.49
C HIS A 110 -5.83 17.71 -2.45
N ASN A 111 -6.87 16.92 -2.25
CA ASN A 111 -8.02 17.29 -1.42
C ASN A 111 -8.13 16.49 -0.13
N HIS A 112 -7.26 15.49 0.08
CA HIS A 112 -7.37 14.55 1.17
C HIS A 112 -6.06 14.44 1.96
N ASP A 113 -6.19 14.25 3.27
CA ASP A 113 -5.09 13.78 4.12
C ASP A 113 -4.86 12.29 3.85
N LEU A 114 -3.60 11.88 3.74
CA LEU A 114 -3.23 10.50 3.42
C LEU A 114 -3.71 9.51 4.49
N THR A 115 -3.56 9.85 5.77
CA THR A 115 -3.95 8.97 6.88
C THR A 115 -5.47 8.79 6.92
N GLU A 116 -6.21 9.89 6.79
CA GLU A 116 -7.68 9.85 6.77
C GLU A 116 -8.20 9.08 5.55
N MET A 117 -7.55 9.25 4.39
CA MET A 117 -7.92 8.51 3.19
C MET A 117 -7.63 7.00 3.34
N LEU A 118 -6.50 6.62 3.94
CA LEU A 118 -6.16 5.22 4.23
C LEU A 118 -7.17 4.60 5.19
N ILE A 119 -7.58 5.32 6.23
CA ILE A 119 -8.61 4.88 7.18
C ILE A 119 -9.96 4.68 6.47
N ALA A 120 -10.34 5.61 5.59
CA ALA A 120 -11.58 5.50 4.83
C ALA A 120 -11.57 4.31 3.86
N ILE A 121 -10.44 4.08 3.18
CA ILE A 121 -10.25 2.92 2.30
C ILE A 121 -10.36 1.63 3.12
N ASP A 122 -9.71 1.57 4.29
CA ASP A 122 -9.72 0.39 5.16
C ASP A 122 -11.12 0.05 5.67
N LYS A 123 -11.85 1.06 6.17
CA LYS A 123 -13.23 0.89 6.64
C LYS A 123 -14.19 0.37 5.57
N ALA A 124 -13.90 0.63 4.32
CA ALA A 124 -14.67 0.14 3.18
C ALA A 124 -14.34 -1.31 2.77
N GLN A 125 -13.25 -1.87 3.26
CA GLN A 125 -12.90 -3.26 2.97
C GLN A 125 -13.72 -4.24 3.85
N PRO A 126 -13.83 -5.52 3.46
CA PRO A 126 -14.41 -6.55 4.32
C PRO A 126 -13.73 -6.56 5.70
N ILE A 127 -14.51 -6.71 6.78
CA ILE A 127 -14.00 -6.61 8.17
C ILE A 127 -12.78 -7.50 8.42
N ALA A 128 -12.78 -8.73 7.89
CA ALA A 128 -11.67 -9.67 8.04
C ALA A 128 -10.37 -9.21 7.36
N GLU A 129 -10.47 -8.23 6.45
CA GLU A 129 -9.36 -7.68 5.69
C GLU A 129 -8.84 -6.34 6.22
N GLN A 130 -9.54 -5.75 7.18
CA GLN A 130 -9.19 -4.44 7.72
C GLN A 130 -7.97 -4.51 8.64
N PHE A 131 -7.15 -3.46 8.59
CA PHE A 131 -6.07 -3.23 9.56
C PHE A 131 -6.60 -2.61 10.86
N GLY A 132 -7.64 -1.80 10.76
CA GLY A 132 -8.17 -0.97 11.83
C GLY A 132 -7.51 0.42 11.90
N GLU A 133 -8.27 1.39 12.41
CA GLU A 133 -7.84 2.80 12.47
C GLU A 133 -6.55 3.01 13.29
N ASP A 134 -6.39 2.26 14.38
CA ASP A 134 -5.20 2.35 15.24
C ASP A 134 -3.91 2.06 14.49
N PHE A 135 -3.94 1.17 13.50
CA PHE A 135 -2.79 0.86 12.65
C PHE A 135 -2.31 2.08 11.86
N PHE A 136 -3.22 2.85 11.28
CA PHE A 136 -2.88 4.03 10.48
C PHE A 136 -2.49 5.23 11.32
N ARG A 137 -3.03 5.34 12.54
CA ARG A 137 -2.69 6.39 13.51
C ARG A 137 -1.47 6.04 14.37
N ALA A 138 -0.93 4.83 14.22
CA ALA A 138 0.25 4.39 14.95
C ALA A 138 1.46 5.23 14.55
N LYS A 139 2.24 5.65 15.55
CA LYS A 139 3.49 6.38 15.31
C LYS A 139 4.50 5.45 14.64
N GLU A 140 5.01 5.89 13.52
CA GLU A 140 6.14 5.23 12.86
C GLU A 140 7.45 5.77 13.46
N ILE A 141 8.31 4.87 13.93
CA ILE A 141 9.60 5.24 14.52
C ILE A 141 10.73 4.47 13.81
N PRO A 142 11.95 5.03 13.78
CA PRO A 142 13.14 4.31 13.36
C PRO A 142 13.35 3.05 14.22
N ILE A 143 13.83 1.96 13.62
CA ILE A 143 14.01 0.70 14.34
C ILE A 143 15.03 0.81 15.47
N ASN A 144 16.00 1.70 15.37
CA ASN A 144 17.00 1.97 16.40
C ASN A 144 16.46 2.75 17.61
N GLU A 145 15.22 3.27 17.52
CA GLU A 145 14.51 3.92 18.63
C GLU A 145 13.58 2.95 19.37
N LEU A 146 13.49 1.68 18.94
CA LEU A 146 12.68 0.68 19.63
C LEU A 146 13.27 0.34 21.00
N GLU A 147 12.38 0.16 21.96
CA GLU A 147 12.71 -0.25 23.33
C GLU A 147 12.06 -1.60 23.67
N ILE A 148 12.71 -2.34 24.57
CA ILE A 148 12.11 -3.56 25.14
C ILE A 148 10.82 -3.18 25.87
N GLY A 149 9.76 -3.93 25.58
CA GLY A 149 8.43 -3.65 26.12
C GLY A 149 7.51 -2.90 25.17
N ASN A 150 8.04 -2.26 24.10
CA ASN A 150 7.20 -1.66 23.07
C ASN A 150 6.32 -2.72 22.41
N GLU A 151 5.10 -2.34 22.06
CA GLU A 151 4.25 -3.13 21.18
C GLU A 151 4.33 -2.57 19.76
N VAL A 152 4.52 -3.44 18.77
CA VAL A 152 4.72 -3.07 17.37
C VAL A 152 3.84 -3.89 16.45
N TYR A 153 3.49 -3.31 15.31
CA TYR A 153 2.84 -4.04 14.22
C TYR A 153 3.89 -4.74 13.36
N VAL A 154 3.77 -6.05 13.22
CA VAL A 154 4.64 -6.89 12.38
C VAL A 154 3.81 -7.51 11.27
N PHE A 155 4.31 -7.44 10.04
CA PHE A 155 3.65 -8.05 8.89
C PHE A 155 3.91 -9.55 8.88
N ASP A 156 2.83 -10.33 8.93
CA ASP A 156 2.88 -11.78 8.72
C ASP A 156 2.70 -12.07 7.23
N SER A 157 3.74 -12.61 6.61
CA SER A 157 3.73 -12.91 5.18
C SER A 157 2.91 -14.13 4.81
N LEU A 158 2.65 -15.03 5.74
CA LEU A 158 1.82 -16.23 5.50
C LEU A 158 0.36 -15.84 5.44
N ASP A 159 -0.07 -15.03 6.40
CA ASP A 159 -1.45 -14.56 6.50
C ASP A 159 -1.70 -13.24 5.76
N CYS A 160 -0.65 -12.62 5.20
CA CYS A 160 -0.70 -11.31 4.52
C CYS A 160 -1.39 -10.22 5.36
N LYS A 161 -1.12 -10.19 6.67
CA LYS A 161 -1.70 -9.23 7.60
C LYS A 161 -0.71 -8.78 8.67
N TYR A 162 -1.00 -7.63 9.29
CA TYR A 162 -0.24 -7.15 10.45
C TYR A 162 -0.81 -7.70 11.74
N THR A 163 0.07 -8.11 12.63
CA THR A 163 -0.26 -8.56 13.98
C THR A 163 0.52 -7.74 15.01
N LYS A 164 -0.03 -7.60 16.21
CA LYS A 164 0.62 -6.88 17.31
C LYS A 164 1.57 -7.81 18.05
N HIS A 165 2.80 -7.35 18.22
CA HIS A 165 3.84 -8.09 18.93
C HIS A 165 4.57 -7.21 19.95
N LYS A 166 4.99 -7.80 21.06
CA LYS A 166 5.78 -7.11 22.08
C LYS A 166 7.25 -7.35 21.86
N VAL A 167 8.04 -6.28 21.88
CA VAL A 167 9.51 -6.36 21.81
C VAL A 167 10.04 -6.91 23.13
N VAL A 168 10.75 -8.03 23.09
CA VAL A 168 11.32 -8.68 24.29
C VAL A 168 12.85 -8.66 24.32
N GLY A 169 13.48 -8.25 23.23
CA GLY A 169 14.93 -8.14 23.13
C GLY A 169 15.38 -7.82 21.72
N PHE A 170 16.66 -7.55 21.59
CA PHE A 170 17.34 -7.30 20.31
C PHE A 170 18.35 -8.40 20.08
N GLY A 171 18.26 -9.07 18.91
CA GLY A 171 19.24 -10.07 18.50
C GLY A 171 20.43 -9.45 17.80
N THR A 172 21.60 -10.07 17.95
CA THR A 172 22.76 -9.82 17.09
C THR A 172 22.78 -10.79 15.92
N GLU A 173 23.50 -10.44 14.86
CA GLU A 173 23.62 -11.26 13.62
C GLU A 173 23.97 -12.74 13.88
N GLU A 174 24.75 -13.03 14.91
CA GLU A 174 25.17 -14.38 15.28
C GLU A 174 24.06 -15.28 15.83
N ARG A 175 22.95 -14.71 16.31
CA ARG A 175 21.82 -15.44 16.89
C ARG A 175 20.69 -15.73 15.93
N VAL A 176 20.73 -15.23 14.71
CA VAL A 176 19.67 -15.34 13.72
C VAL A 176 20.11 -16.19 12.52
N ASN A 177 20.78 -17.31 12.77
CA ASN A 177 21.09 -18.36 11.76
C ASN A 177 21.45 -17.80 10.37
N GLY A 178 22.43 -16.91 10.27
CA GLY A 178 22.95 -16.44 8.99
C GLY A 178 22.09 -15.44 8.22
N LEU A 179 20.96 -15.02 8.75
CA LEU A 179 20.13 -13.94 8.21
C LEU A 179 20.49 -12.63 8.92
N GLY A 180 21.75 -12.23 8.79
CA GLY A 180 22.31 -11.10 9.48
C GLY A 180 21.49 -9.84 9.35
N ARG A 181 21.13 -9.27 10.47
CA ARG A 181 21.00 -7.86 10.83
C ARG A 181 19.99 -7.71 11.97
N ASN A 182 20.43 -7.19 13.11
CA ASN A 182 19.65 -6.70 14.25
C ASN A 182 18.21 -7.22 14.33
N GLY A 183 18.03 -8.50 14.67
CA GLY A 183 16.71 -9.09 14.79
C GLY A 183 16.02 -8.54 16.03
N VAL A 184 14.81 -8.02 15.89
CA VAL A 184 13.93 -7.71 17.01
C VAL A 184 13.25 -8.99 17.42
N SER A 185 13.47 -9.43 18.67
CA SER A 185 12.72 -10.52 19.26
C SER A 185 11.46 -9.97 19.91
N TYR A 186 10.32 -10.58 19.64
CA TYR A 186 9.04 -10.16 20.19
C TYR A 186 8.24 -11.35 20.73
N VAL A 187 7.31 -11.07 21.62
CA VAL A 187 6.33 -12.04 22.14
C VAL A 187 5.03 -11.82 21.39
N ASN A 188 4.40 -12.91 20.95
CA ASN A 188 3.07 -12.82 20.34
C ASN A 188 2.02 -12.38 21.39
N LYS A 189 0.82 -12.04 20.94
CA LYS A 189 -0.28 -11.61 21.81
C LYS A 189 -0.72 -12.65 22.86
N TYR A 190 -0.25 -13.88 22.76
CA TYR A 190 -0.55 -14.98 23.70
C TYR A 190 0.54 -15.18 24.75
N GLY A 191 1.58 -14.37 24.75
CA GLY A 191 2.66 -14.42 25.75
C GLY A 191 3.78 -15.43 25.44
N ASP A 192 3.67 -16.18 24.35
CA ASP A 192 4.72 -17.10 23.95
C ASP A 192 5.87 -16.34 23.31
N ALA A 193 7.09 -16.60 23.77
CA ALA A 193 8.31 -16.08 23.14
C ALA A 193 8.49 -16.80 21.78
N GLU A 194 7.84 -16.33 20.75
CA GLU A 194 8.20 -16.73 19.41
C GLU A 194 9.57 -16.12 19.10
N ARG A 195 10.58 -16.97 19.07
CA ARG A 195 11.80 -16.65 18.34
C ARG A 195 11.35 -16.49 16.89
N GLY A 196 11.20 -15.25 16.46
CA GLY A 196 10.74 -14.95 15.13
C GLY A 196 11.66 -15.57 14.11
N TYR A 197 11.34 -16.76 13.72
CA TYR A 197 11.84 -17.32 12.48
C TYR A 197 11.12 -16.60 11.36
N ALA A 198 11.66 -15.47 10.93
CA ALA A 198 11.28 -14.94 9.66
C ALA A 198 11.77 -15.88 8.59
N TRP A 199 10.88 -16.67 8.14
CA TRP A 199 11.10 -17.51 6.98
C TRP A 199 11.16 -16.73 5.67
N ASN A 200 11.02 -15.42 5.72
CA ASN A 200 11.14 -14.59 4.55
C ASN A 200 12.18 -13.49 4.78
N PRO A 201 13.40 -13.62 4.22
CA PRO A 201 14.42 -12.59 4.30
C PRO A 201 13.97 -11.23 3.73
N ASN A 202 12.90 -11.20 2.93
CA ASN A 202 12.30 -9.97 2.44
C ASN A 202 11.34 -9.31 3.44
N ASN A 203 10.91 -10.01 4.49
CA ASN A 203 10.03 -9.48 5.54
C ASN A 203 10.78 -8.97 6.76
N TYR A 204 12.02 -9.36 6.95
CA TYR A 204 12.87 -8.81 7.98
C TYR A 204 13.44 -7.49 7.52
N ILE A 205 12.66 -6.50 7.76
CA ILE A 205 13.09 -5.15 8.08
C ILE A 205 14.22 -4.63 7.19
N HIS A 206 13.94 -4.49 5.93
CA HIS A 206 14.53 -3.43 5.14
C HIS A 206 13.70 -2.12 5.25
N THR A 207 12.69 -2.09 6.10
CA THR A 207 12.03 -0.85 6.47
C THR A 207 12.81 -0.27 7.64
N PRO A 208 13.40 0.93 7.49
CA PRO A 208 14.16 1.57 8.58
C PRO A 208 13.24 1.99 9.74
N THR A 209 11.94 1.78 9.63
CA THR A 209 10.93 2.22 10.60
C THR A 209 9.94 1.10 10.91
N VAL A 210 9.35 1.17 12.10
CA VAL A 210 8.28 0.29 12.57
C VAL A 210 7.12 1.11 13.14
N ARG A 211 5.91 0.55 13.14
CA ARG A 211 4.73 1.18 13.72
C ARG A 211 4.55 0.72 15.15
N LEU A 212 4.55 1.68 16.10
CA LEU A 212 4.23 1.43 17.50
C LEU A 212 2.72 1.24 17.69
N CYS A 213 2.33 0.21 18.41
CA CYS A 213 0.98 0.14 18.97
C CYS A 213 0.81 1.19 20.08
N LYS A 214 -0.35 1.80 20.17
CA LYS A 214 -0.74 2.63 21.31
C LYS A 214 -1.19 1.77 22.48
#